data_42f6493d4e5a7be0b7fdedebb8859940
#
_entry.id   42f6493d4e5a7be0b7fdedebb8859940
#
_cell.length_a   1.000
_cell.length_b   1.000
_cell.length_c   1.000
_cell.angle_alpha   90.00
_cell.angle_beta   90.00
_cell.angle_gamma   90.00
#
_symmetry.space_group_name_H-M   'P 1'
#
loop_
_entity.id
_entity.type
_entity.pdbx_description
1 polymer ?
#
loop_
_entity_poly.entity_id
_entity_poly.type
_entity_poly.pdbx_seq_one_letter_code
_entity_poly.pdbx_strand_id
1 'polypeptide(L)'
;YVHFHLISSQVQQSAKSVVLLDIFVSILSLNLSEPAYGADIAKLKYKLVAGEHGLIIRVKGFNHKLPLLFRLIIDHVSEFSFTPAVFEMIKEELKKNYFNMLIKPEVLAKDLHHVILEHGKCSVIDKYRRLMKGLSADSLLSFVKAFKSQLFVEGLAQGNLTC
;
A
#
# COMPACT_ATOMS: atom_id res chain seq x y z
N TYR A 1 5.88 -11.98 14.85
CA TYR A 1 5.51 -11.63 13.49
C TYR A 1 4.01 -11.50 13.38
N VAL A 2 3.58 -10.40 12.79
CA VAL A 2 2.16 -10.13 12.56
C VAL A 2 1.99 -9.69 11.11
N HIS A 3 1.00 -10.27 10.43
CA HIS A 3 0.64 -9.96 9.05
C HIS A 3 -0.86 -9.73 9.00
N PHE A 4 -1.27 -8.55 8.56
CA PHE A 4 -2.65 -8.23 8.29
C PHE A 4 -2.84 -7.86 6.83
N HIS A 5 -3.90 -8.38 6.24
CA HIS A 5 -4.36 -8.00 4.92
C HIS A 5 -5.73 -7.34 5.02
N LEU A 6 -5.78 -6.06 4.74
CA LEU A 6 -7.00 -5.25 4.69
C LEU A 6 -7.55 -5.30 3.27
N ILE A 7 -8.54 -6.14 3.03
CA ILE A 7 -9.10 -6.43 1.71
C ILE A 7 -10.33 -5.56 1.49
N SER A 8 -10.43 -4.97 0.29
CA SER A 8 -11.62 -4.21 -0.12
C SER A 8 -11.96 -4.48 -1.58
N SER A 9 -13.24 -4.70 -1.85
CA SER A 9 -13.76 -4.87 -3.20
C SER A 9 -13.55 -3.65 -4.10
N GLN A 10 -13.31 -2.48 -3.50
CA GLN A 10 -13.05 -1.23 -4.23
C GLN A 10 -11.74 -1.24 -5.01
N VAL A 11 -10.76 -2.05 -4.58
CA VAL A 11 -9.43 -2.10 -5.22
C VAL A 11 -9.47 -2.75 -6.59
N GLN A 12 -10.25 -3.81 -6.76
CA GLN A 12 -10.31 -4.59 -8.01
C GLN A 12 -11.21 -4.00 -9.09
N GLN A 13 -11.94 -2.93 -8.81
CA GLN A 13 -12.91 -2.37 -9.76
C GLN A 13 -12.27 -1.79 -11.02
N SER A 14 -11.05 -1.27 -10.94
CA SER A 14 -10.39 -0.64 -12.08
C SER A 14 -8.89 -0.43 -11.87
N ALA A 15 -8.15 -0.29 -12.97
CA ALA A 15 -6.75 0.14 -12.94
C ALA A 15 -6.55 1.48 -12.19
N LYS A 16 -7.57 2.35 -12.18
CA LYS A 16 -7.57 3.59 -11.40
C LYS A 16 -7.48 3.31 -9.91
N SER A 17 -8.30 2.39 -9.41
CA SER A 17 -8.35 2.03 -7.98
C SER A 17 -7.04 1.42 -7.51
N VAL A 18 -6.42 0.57 -8.35
CA VAL A 18 -5.11 -0.02 -8.04
C VAL A 18 -4.01 1.04 -7.92
N VAL A 19 -3.96 2.00 -8.86
CA VAL A 19 -2.97 3.10 -8.79
C VAL A 19 -3.25 4.03 -7.60
N LEU A 20 -4.50 4.28 -7.27
CA LEU A 20 -4.87 5.06 -6.08
C LEU A 20 -4.46 4.36 -4.79
N LEU A 21 -4.55 3.03 -4.73
CA LEU A 21 -4.02 2.24 -3.61
C LEU A 21 -2.49 2.36 -3.52
N ASP A 22 -1.77 2.29 -4.65
CA ASP A 22 -0.31 2.45 -4.67
C ASP A 22 0.09 3.85 -4.14
N ILE A 23 -0.63 4.91 -4.54
CA ILE A 23 -0.43 6.28 -4.03
C ILE A 23 -0.74 6.35 -2.53
N PHE A 24 -1.88 5.81 -2.11
CA PHE A 24 -2.30 5.79 -0.70
C PHE A 24 -1.24 5.14 0.19
N VAL A 25 -0.75 3.95 -0.19
CA VAL A 25 0.27 3.22 0.58
C VAL A 25 1.60 3.96 0.60
N SER A 26 1.99 4.61 -0.49
CA SER A 26 3.22 5.40 -0.56
C SER A 26 3.16 6.63 0.35
N ILE A 27 2.05 7.37 0.34
CA ILE A 27 1.84 8.51 1.25
C ILE A 27 1.79 8.05 2.70
N LEU A 28 1.08 6.94 2.99
CA LEU A 28 1.01 6.37 4.33
C LEU A 28 2.40 5.98 4.85
N SER A 29 3.23 5.37 4.00
CA SER A 29 4.61 5.02 4.34
C SER A 29 5.46 6.25 4.62
N LEU A 30 5.27 7.33 3.87
CA LEU A 30 5.95 8.61 4.10
C LEU A 30 5.52 9.22 5.44
N ASN A 31 4.21 9.29 5.72
CA ASN A 31 3.67 9.83 6.96
C ASN A 31 4.12 9.04 8.20
N LEU A 32 4.34 7.73 8.06
CA LEU A 32 4.82 6.86 9.13
C LEU A 32 6.33 6.93 9.35
N SER A 33 7.11 7.47 8.43
CA SER A 33 8.58 7.46 8.50
C SER A 33 9.12 8.14 9.76
N GLU A 34 8.56 9.28 10.14
CA GLU A 34 8.97 10.02 11.33
C GLU A 34 8.41 9.41 12.63
N PRO A 35 7.08 9.16 12.79
CA PRO A 35 6.55 8.55 14.00
C PRO A 35 7.09 7.16 14.31
N ALA A 36 7.40 6.37 13.27
CA ALA A 36 7.91 5.01 13.41
C ALA A 36 9.44 4.93 13.60
N TYR A 37 10.16 6.05 13.56
CA TYR A 37 11.61 6.08 13.72
C TYR A 37 12.09 5.44 15.03
N GLY A 38 11.39 5.70 16.15
CA GLY A 38 11.68 5.07 17.43
C GLY A 38 11.51 3.53 17.41
N ALA A 39 10.61 3.03 16.59
CA ALA A 39 10.43 1.59 16.41
C ALA A 39 11.61 0.95 15.66
N ASP A 40 12.17 1.65 14.68
CA ASP A 40 13.34 1.16 13.93
C ASP A 40 14.58 1.08 14.84
N ILE A 41 14.81 2.09 15.69
CA ILE A 41 15.86 2.06 16.73
C ILE A 41 15.67 0.84 17.67
N ALA A 42 14.43 0.52 18.03
CA ALA A 42 14.07 -0.64 18.85
C ALA A 42 14.12 -1.98 18.09
N LYS A 43 14.66 -2.01 16.86
CA LYS A 43 14.74 -3.20 16.00
C LYS A 43 13.38 -3.81 15.63
N LEU A 44 12.31 -3.04 15.74
CA LEU A 44 11.02 -3.39 15.16
C LEU A 44 11.03 -3.03 13.67
N LYS A 45 10.47 -3.89 12.85
CA LYS A 45 10.35 -3.64 11.41
C LYS A 45 8.90 -3.69 11.00
N TYR A 46 8.50 -2.76 10.16
CA TYR A 46 7.21 -2.80 9.50
C TYR A 46 7.38 -2.68 7.99
N LYS A 47 6.41 -3.17 7.27
CA LYS A 47 6.32 -3.01 5.82
C LYS A 47 4.86 -2.86 5.42
N LEU A 48 4.57 -1.81 4.67
CA LEU A 48 3.29 -1.59 4.02
C LEU A 48 3.43 -1.93 2.55
N VAL A 49 2.49 -2.69 2.02
CA VAL A 49 2.50 -3.11 0.62
C VAL A 49 1.10 -2.94 0.05
N ALA A 50 1.00 -2.30 -1.10
CA ALA A 50 -0.21 -2.34 -1.90
C ALA A 50 -0.32 -3.74 -2.53
N GLY A 51 -1.22 -4.56 -2.00
CA GLY A 51 -1.54 -5.87 -2.54
C GLY A 51 -2.60 -5.78 -3.65
N GLU A 52 -2.88 -6.90 -4.29
CA GLU A 52 -3.87 -6.98 -5.37
C GLU A 52 -5.30 -6.71 -4.90
N HIS A 53 -5.60 -7.05 -3.65
CA HIS A 53 -6.93 -6.93 -3.07
C HIS A 53 -7.03 -5.83 -2.00
N GLY A 54 -5.91 -5.20 -1.64
CA GLY A 54 -5.90 -4.19 -0.57
C GLY A 54 -4.55 -3.92 0.05
N LEU A 55 -4.56 -3.38 1.25
CA LEU A 55 -3.37 -3.01 2.00
C LEU A 55 -2.84 -4.19 2.83
N ILE A 56 -1.59 -4.54 2.63
CA ILE A 56 -0.87 -5.54 3.43
C ILE A 56 0.02 -4.83 4.44
N ILE A 57 -0.19 -5.13 5.72
CA ILE A 57 0.60 -4.63 6.85
C ILE A 57 1.39 -5.79 7.44
N ARG A 58 2.71 -5.69 7.41
CA ARG A 58 3.60 -6.68 8.04
C ARG A 58 4.37 -6.01 9.16
N VAL A 59 4.34 -6.59 10.34
CA VAL A 59 5.10 -6.10 11.51
C VAL A 59 5.91 -7.23 12.10
N LYS A 60 7.18 -6.97 12.40
CA LYS A 60 8.12 -7.95 12.93
C LYS A 60 8.95 -7.31 14.05
N GLY A 61 9.15 -8.04 15.13
CA GLY A 61 9.99 -7.58 16.24
C GLY A 61 9.66 -8.22 17.58
N PHE A 62 10.15 -7.60 18.66
CA PHE A 62 9.91 -8.08 20.01
C PHE A 62 8.46 -7.87 20.46
N ASN A 63 7.94 -8.85 21.19
CA ASN A 63 6.54 -8.94 21.60
C ASN A 63 5.99 -7.68 22.29
N HIS A 64 6.72 -7.13 23.27
CA HIS A 64 6.20 -6.05 24.13
C HIS A 64 5.85 -4.73 23.40
N LYS A 65 6.54 -4.41 22.32
CA LYS A 65 6.37 -3.14 21.58
C LYS A 65 5.66 -3.30 20.25
N LEU A 66 5.48 -4.53 19.79
CA LEU A 66 4.84 -4.84 18.51
C LEU A 66 3.39 -4.37 18.43
N PRO A 67 2.54 -4.54 19.49
CA PRO A 67 1.16 -4.01 19.46
C PRO A 67 1.10 -2.49 19.38
N LEU A 68 2.05 -1.79 20.01
CA LEU A 68 2.11 -0.32 19.97
C LEU A 68 2.43 0.18 18.54
N LEU A 69 3.40 -0.46 17.87
CA LEU A 69 3.72 -0.14 16.48
C LEU A 69 2.53 -0.44 15.55
N PHE A 70 1.87 -1.57 15.74
CA PHE A 70 0.68 -1.92 14.97
C PHE A 70 -0.45 -0.89 15.17
N ARG A 71 -0.72 -0.49 16.40
CA ARG A 71 -1.70 0.55 16.72
C ARG A 71 -1.36 1.88 16.04
N LEU A 72 -0.10 2.30 16.13
CA LEU A 72 0.37 3.51 15.44
C LEU A 72 0.07 3.47 13.93
N ILE A 73 0.31 2.33 13.28
CA ILE A 73 0.01 2.16 11.85
C ILE A 73 -1.51 2.29 11.60
N ILE A 74 -2.34 1.63 12.41
CA ILE A 74 -3.80 1.69 12.25
C ILE A 74 -4.34 3.09 12.49
N ASP A 75 -3.82 3.82 13.47
CA ASP A 75 -4.21 5.21 13.74
C ASP A 75 -3.91 6.11 12.51
N HIS A 76 -2.74 5.95 11.90
CA HIS A 76 -2.39 6.68 10.65
C HIS A 76 -3.22 6.25 9.43
N VAL A 77 -3.64 4.99 9.35
CA VAL A 77 -4.61 4.54 8.33
C VAL A 77 -5.97 5.22 8.57
N SER A 78 -6.41 5.32 9.82
CA SER A 78 -7.70 5.91 10.20
C SER A 78 -7.73 7.43 9.99
N GLU A 79 -6.67 8.13 10.38
CA GLU A 79 -6.52 9.59 10.30
C GLU A 79 -5.72 10.05 9.07
N PHE A 80 -5.83 9.30 7.98
CA PHE A 80 -5.06 9.57 6.77
C PHE A 80 -5.29 10.99 6.24
N SER A 81 -4.21 11.74 6.12
CA SER A 81 -4.16 13.09 5.57
C SER A 81 -2.91 13.29 4.72
N PHE A 82 -2.98 14.22 3.79
CA PHE A 82 -1.84 14.59 2.94
C PHE A 82 -2.01 16.01 2.40
N THR A 83 -0.91 16.62 1.97
CA THR A 83 -0.93 17.89 1.26
C THR A 83 -0.94 17.67 -0.25
N PRO A 84 -1.49 18.60 -1.05
CA PRO A 84 -1.43 18.51 -2.52
C PRO A 84 0.00 18.37 -3.05
N ALA A 85 0.98 19.00 -2.41
CA ALA A 85 2.39 18.90 -2.79
C ALA A 85 2.93 17.46 -2.63
N VAL A 86 2.59 16.79 -1.52
CA VAL A 86 2.97 15.38 -1.28
C VAL A 86 2.30 14.46 -2.30
N PHE A 87 1.04 14.70 -2.63
CA PHE A 87 0.35 13.93 -3.66
C PHE A 87 1.04 14.01 -5.02
N GLU A 88 1.39 15.21 -5.49
CA GLU A 88 2.09 15.39 -6.76
C GLU A 88 3.50 14.77 -6.73
N MET A 89 4.23 14.94 -5.63
CA MET A 89 5.55 14.32 -5.46
C MET A 89 5.49 12.80 -5.58
N ILE A 90 4.59 12.15 -4.86
CA ILE A 90 4.42 10.69 -4.89
C ILE A 90 3.94 10.21 -6.27
N LYS A 91 3.06 10.97 -6.92
CA LYS A 91 2.60 10.66 -8.27
C LYS A 91 3.76 10.64 -9.28
N GLU A 92 4.66 11.63 -9.23
CA GLU A 92 5.85 11.67 -10.09
C GLU A 92 6.86 10.56 -9.75
N GLU A 93 7.02 10.22 -8.48
CA GLU A 93 7.86 9.10 -8.04
C GLU A 93 7.33 7.77 -8.57
N LEU A 94 6.03 7.49 -8.42
CA LEU A 94 5.41 6.27 -8.95
C LEU A 94 5.50 6.19 -10.47
N LYS A 95 5.36 7.30 -11.17
CA LYS A 95 5.53 7.37 -12.61
C LYS A 95 6.94 6.92 -13.03
N LYS A 96 7.98 7.41 -12.34
CA LYS A 96 9.36 6.99 -12.55
C LYS A 96 9.55 5.50 -12.24
N ASN A 97 8.96 5.03 -11.15
CA ASN A 97 9.06 3.63 -10.73
C ASN A 97 8.41 2.68 -11.74
N TYR A 98 7.20 2.99 -12.21
CA TYR A 98 6.54 2.18 -13.25
C TYR A 98 7.30 2.23 -14.57
N PHE A 99 7.80 3.40 -14.98
CA PHE A 99 8.63 3.51 -16.18
C PHE A 99 9.90 2.65 -16.08
N ASN A 100 10.60 2.68 -14.94
CA ASN A 100 11.77 1.85 -14.68
C ASN A 100 11.46 0.34 -14.72
N MET A 101 10.24 -0.07 -14.36
CA MET A 101 9.79 -1.46 -14.51
C MET A 101 9.55 -1.82 -15.97
N LEU A 102 8.99 -0.91 -16.76
CA LEU A 102 8.68 -1.13 -18.19
C LEU A 102 9.92 -1.30 -19.05
N ILE A 103 11.02 -0.62 -18.72
CA ILE A 103 12.29 -0.72 -19.49
C ILE A 103 13.13 -1.96 -19.13
N LYS A 104 12.73 -2.73 -18.09
CA LYS A 104 13.42 -3.96 -17.67
C LYS A 104 12.70 -5.18 -18.24
N PRO A 105 13.25 -5.87 -19.27
CA PRO A 105 12.56 -6.98 -19.95
C PRO A 105 12.16 -8.11 -19.00
N GLU A 106 13.03 -8.46 -18.05
CA GLU A 106 12.77 -9.53 -17.08
C GLU A 106 11.59 -9.21 -16.15
N VAL A 107 11.49 -7.95 -15.69
CA VAL A 107 10.40 -7.50 -14.82
C VAL A 107 9.10 -7.48 -15.59
N LEU A 108 9.13 -6.96 -16.82
CA LEU A 108 7.97 -6.90 -17.70
C LEU A 108 7.47 -8.31 -18.06
N ALA A 109 8.38 -9.25 -18.39
CA ALA A 109 8.00 -10.63 -18.70
C ALA A 109 7.33 -11.32 -17.48
N LYS A 110 7.84 -11.10 -16.28
CA LYS A 110 7.22 -11.62 -15.04
C LYS A 110 5.85 -10.99 -14.79
N ASP A 111 5.71 -9.68 -14.98
CA ASP A 111 4.43 -8.99 -14.82
C ASP A 111 3.38 -9.56 -15.79
N LEU A 112 3.71 -9.68 -17.07
CA LEU A 112 2.83 -10.26 -18.08
C LEU A 112 2.46 -11.70 -17.78
N HIS A 113 3.43 -12.52 -17.33
CA HIS A 113 3.17 -13.89 -16.90
C HIS A 113 2.14 -13.95 -15.76
N HIS A 114 2.28 -13.10 -14.75
CA HIS A 114 1.32 -13.03 -13.65
C HIS A 114 -0.06 -12.53 -14.13
N VAL A 115 -0.12 -11.55 -15.03
CA VAL A 115 -1.39 -11.06 -15.60
C VAL A 115 -2.15 -12.16 -16.35
N ILE A 116 -1.42 -13.10 -17.00
CA ILE A 116 -2.04 -14.24 -17.67
C ILE A 116 -2.57 -15.29 -16.68
N LEU A 117 -1.82 -15.54 -15.59
CA LEU A 117 -2.17 -16.56 -14.60
C LEU A 117 -3.19 -16.09 -13.58
N GLU A 118 -3.17 -14.82 -13.21
CA GLU A 118 -3.98 -14.26 -12.13
C GLU A 118 -5.13 -13.42 -12.72
N HIS A 119 -6.35 -13.92 -12.56
CA HIS A 119 -7.53 -13.23 -13.06
C HIS A 119 -7.74 -11.89 -12.36
N GLY A 120 -7.88 -10.80 -13.14
CA GLY A 120 -8.13 -9.46 -12.61
C GLY A 120 -6.89 -8.67 -12.21
N LYS A 121 -5.69 -9.21 -12.40
CA LYS A 121 -4.45 -8.47 -12.15
C LYS A 121 -4.25 -7.33 -13.13
N CYS A 122 -3.96 -6.15 -12.62
CA CYS A 122 -3.65 -4.97 -13.41
C CYS A 122 -2.17 -4.97 -13.80
N SER A 123 -1.87 -4.90 -15.10
CA SER A 123 -0.48 -4.84 -15.59
C SER A 123 0.20 -3.52 -15.22
N VAL A 124 1.53 -3.53 -15.11
CA VAL A 124 2.32 -2.30 -14.93
C VAL A 124 2.10 -1.32 -16.09
N ILE A 125 1.85 -1.82 -17.31
CA ILE A 125 1.53 -1.01 -18.49
C ILE A 125 0.24 -0.21 -18.25
N ASP A 126 -0.80 -0.86 -17.74
CA ASP A 126 -2.09 -0.21 -17.50
C ASP A 126 -2.03 0.77 -16.33
N LYS A 127 -1.29 0.42 -15.27
CA LYS A 127 -0.99 1.34 -14.16
C LYS A 127 -0.29 2.61 -14.66
N TYR A 128 0.75 2.46 -15.47
CA TYR A 128 1.49 3.59 -16.04
C TYR A 128 0.61 4.46 -16.93
N ARG A 129 -0.14 3.83 -17.87
CA ARG A 129 -1.08 4.55 -18.75
C ARG A 129 -2.14 5.31 -17.95
N ARG A 130 -2.64 4.71 -16.87
CA ARG A 130 -3.64 5.36 -16.01
C ARG A 130 -3.06 6.57 -15.28
N LEU A 131 -1.83 6.45 -14.79
CA LEU A 131 -1.13 7.54 -14.12
C LEU A 131 -0.87 8.72 -15.08
N MET A 132 -0.53 8.42 -16.34
CA MET A 132 -0.32 9.42 -17.39
C MET A 132 -1.60 10.18 -17.79
N LYS A 133 -2.77 9.55 -17.71
CA LYS A 133 -4.08 10.20 -17.97
C LYS A 133 -4.47 11.22 -16.89
N GLY A 134 -3.68 11.30 -15.82
CA GLY A 134 -3.92 12.19 -14.69
C GLY A 134 -4.86 11.60 -13.64
N LEU A 135 -4.52 11.91 -12.40
CA LEU A 135 -5.31 11.60 -11.20
C LEU A 135 -5.40 12.85 -10.35
N SER A 136 -6.54 13.10 -9.74
CA SER A 136 -6.75 14.24 -8.83
C SER A 136 -6.67 13.80 -7.37
N ALA A 137 -6.29 14.73 -6.49
CA ALA A 137 -6.28 14.53 -5.04
C ALA A 137 -7.67 14.16 -4.50
N ASP A 138 -8.74 14.74 -5.06
CA ASP A 138 -10.12 14.43 -4.68
C ASP A 138 -10.49 12.98 -5.01
N SER A 139 -9.97 12.43 -6.11
CA SER A 139 -10.14 11.02 -6.45
C SER A 139 -9.49 10.11 -5.41
N LEU A 140 -8.33 10.50 -4.86
CA LEU A 140 -7.68 9.76 -3.79
C LEU A 140 -8.48 9.81 -2.49
N LEU A 141 -8.96 10.98 -2.08
CA LEU A 141 -9.79 11.13 -0.88
C LEU A 141 -11.06 10.29 -0.97
N SER A 142 -11.75 10.36 -2.10
CA SER A 142 -12.96 9.55 -2.35
C SER A 142 -12.67 8.06 -2.30
N PHE A 143 -11.57 7.64 -2.92
CA PHE A 143 -11.12 6.25 -2.89
C PHE A 143 -10.80 5.77 -1.48
N VAL A 144 -10.01 6.53 -0.71
CA VAL A 144 -9.64 6.16 0.67
C VAL A 144 -10.88 6.08 1.58
N LYS A 145 -11.84 6.98 1.40
CA LYS A 145 -13.12 6.92 2.13
C LYS A 145 -13.91 5.65 1.78
N ALA A 146 -14.03 5.34 0.49
CA ALA A 146 -14.69 4.13 0.02
C ALA A 146 -13.93 2.85 0.46
N PHE A 147 -12.61 2.85 0.40
CA PHE A 147 -11.76 1.74 0.86
C PHE A 147 -11.99 1.45 2.35
N LYS A 148 -12.04 2.48 3.20
CA LYS A 148 -12.25 2.32 4.65
C LYS A 148 -13.70 1.98 5.04
N SER A 149 -14.67 2.23 4.18
CA SER A 149 -16.09 2.00 4.51
C SER A 149 -16.44 0.51 4.65
N GLN A 150 -15.74 -0.35 3.90
CA GLN A 150 -15.98 -1.78 3.92
C GLN A 150 -14.67 -2.54 3.74
N LEU A 151 -14.19 -3.13 4.82
CA LEU A 151 -12.95 -3.89 4.87
C LEU A 151 -13.22 -5.31 5.37
N PHE A 152 -12.66 -6.27 4.66
CA PHE A 152 -12.46 -7.62 5.17
C PHE A 152 -11.01 -7.73 5.67
N VAL A 153 -10.80 -8.28 6.86
CA VAL A 153 -9.50 -8.32 7.50
C VAL A 153 -9.07 -9.77 7.70
N GLU A 154 -7.98 -10.15 7.05
CA GLU A 154 -7.29 -11.41 7.32
C GLU A 154 -6.04 -11.13 8.15
N GLY A 155 -5.85 -11.90 9.22
CA GLY A 155 -4.72 -11.71 10.12
C GLY A 155 -3.99 -13.02 10.42
N LEU A 156 -2.67 -12.96 10.39
CA LEU A 156 -1.78 -14.03 10.86
C LEU A 156 -0.89 -13.45 11.95
N ALA A 157 -0.95 -14.04 13.14
CA ALA A 157 -0.05 -13.74 14.24
C ALA A 157 0.76 -14.98 14.58
N GLN A 158 2.09 -14.85 14.59
CA GLN A 158 3.02 -15.95 14.86
C GLN A 158 4.10 -15.52 15.85
N GLY A 159 4.28 -16.29 16.91
CA GLY A 159 5.29 -16.05 17.93
C GLY A 159 4.75 -16.20 19.34
N ASN A 160 5.48 -15.67 20.32
CA ASN A 160 5.09 -15.68 21.72
C ASN A 160 4.03 -14.59 21.99
N LEU A 161 2.81 -14.84 21.53
CA LEU A 161 1.65 -13.98 21.72
C LEU A 161 0.67 -14.72 22.66
N THR A 162 0.29 -14.08 23.74
CA THR A 162 -0.82 -14.54 24.58
C THR A 162 -2.14 -14.06 23.98
N CYS A 163 -3.12 -14.95 23.91
CA CYS A 163 -4.50 -14.61 23.52
C CYS A 163 -5.15 -13.72 24.55
#